data_7b289246043ebf457960608961bb4736
#
_entry.id   7b289246043ebf457960608961bb4736
#
_cell.length_a   1.000
_cell.length_b   1.000
_cell.length_c   1.000
_cell.angle_alpha   90.00
_cell.angle_beta   90.00
_cell.angle_gamma   90.00
#
_symmetry.space_group_name_H-M   'P 1'
#
loop_
_entity.id
_entity.type
_entity.pdbx_description
1 polymer ?
#
loop_
_entity_poly.entity_id
_entity_poly.type
_entity_poly.pdbx_seq_one_letter_code
_entity_poly.pdbx_strand_id
1 'polypeptide(L)'
;MGWIGVDLDGTLAYHPHDTGDLIGPPIQRMVLRVQYWIKQGITVKIVTARAAKSSHVNEICRRIELKAIEDWCLLHIGTVLPIT
;
A
#
# COMPACT_ATOMS: atom_id res chain seq x y z
N MET A 1 20.43 -1.43 -9.19
CA MET A 1 19.34 -2.35 -8.97
C MET A 1 18.06 -1.61 -8.80
N GLY A 2 17.05 -2.05 -9.47
CA GLY A 2 15.76 -1.41 -9.43
C GLY A 2 14.89 -1.88 -8.26
N TRP A 3 13.70 -1.38 -8.23
CA TRP A 3 12.68 -1.81 -7.28
C TRP A 3 11.37 -1.98 -8.03
N ILE A 4 10.44 -2.72 -7.43
CA ILE A 4 9.12 -2.94 -8.01
C ILE A 4 8.14 -2.02 -7.31
N GLY A 5 7.45 -1.18 -8.08
CA GLY A 5 6.36 -0.34 -7.57
C GLY A 5 5.05 -1.08 -7.70
N VAL A 6 4.28 -1.15 -6.62
CA VAL A 6 3.00 -1.83 -6.61
C VAL A 6 1.93 -0.85 -6.15
N ASP A 7 0.89 -0.68 -6.95
CA ASP A 7 -0.23 0.16 -6.60
C ASP A 7 -1.03 -0.50 -5.46
N LEU A 8 -1.61 0.31 -4.60
CA LEU A 8 -2.39 -0.18 -3.47
C LEU A 8 -3.84 -0.44 -3.89
N ASP A 9 -4.60 0.61 -4.17
CA ASP A 9 -6.03 0.48 -4.48
C ASP A 9 -6.21 -0.13 -5.86
N GLY A 10 -6.97 -1.22 -5.93
CA GLY A 10 -7.23 -1.93 -7.17
C GLY A 10 -6.17 -2.94 -7.57
N THR A 11 -5.05 -3.01 -6.85
CA THR A 11 -3.97 -3.96 -7.14
C THR A 11 -3.65 -4.84 -5.95
N LEU A 12 -3.18 -4.27 -4.85
CA LEU A 12 -2.96 -5.02 -3.61
C LEU A 12 -4.24 -5.14 -2.81
N ALA A 13 -5.04 -4.09 -2.79
CA ALA A 13 -6.27 -4.01 -2.04
C ALA A 13 -7.45 -3.85 -2.98
N TYR A 14 -8.51 -4.59 -2.72
CA TYR A 14 -9.76 -4.42 -3.45
C TYR A 14 -10.33 -3.02 -3.15
N HIS A 15 -10.83 -2.35 -4.17
CA HIS A 15 -11.30 -0.96 -4.01
C HIS A 15 -12.70 -0.79 -4.59
N PRO A 16 -13.74 -1.25 -3.87
CA PRO A 16 -15.11 -1.03 -4.33
C PRO A 16 -15.50 0.44 -4.23
N HIS A 17 -16.44 0.86 -5.06
CA HIS A 17 -16.80 2.28 -5.22
C HIS A 17 -17.29 2.96 -3.95
N ASP A 18 -17.82 2.22 -3.00
CA ASP A 18 -18.45 2.79 -1.81
C ASP A 18 -17.61 2.69 -0.54
N THR A 19 -16.33 2.39 -0.66
CA THR A 19 -15.46 2.32 0.52
C THR A 19 -14.93 3.67 0.97
N GLY A 20 -15.07 4.71 0.15
CA GLY A 20 -14.51 6.00 0.47
C GLY A 20 -12.99 5.95 0.58
N ASP A 21 -12.47 6.43 1.72
CA ASP A 21 -11.02 6.45 1.95
C ASP A 21 -10.48 5.21 2.64
N LEU A 22 -11.34 4.24 2.94
CA LEU A 22 -10.90 3.01 3.58
C LEU A 22 -10.14 2.14 2.60
N ILE A 23 -9.11 1.47 3.12
CA ILE A 23 -8.37 0.50 2.33
C ILE A 23 -9.17 -0.80 2.36
N GLY A 24 -9.46 -1.35 1.19
CA GLY A 24 -10.25 -2.57 1.08
C GLY A 24 -9.49 -3.82 1.50
N PRO A 25 -10.14 -4.98 1.42
CA PRO A 25 -9.49 -6.24 1.75
C PRO A 25 -8.39 -6.58 0.75
N PRO A 26 -7.45 -7.45 1.14
CA PRO A 26 -6.32 -7.78 0.27
C PRO A 26 -6.76 -8.62 -0.93
N ILE A 27 -6.12 -8.36 -2.07
CA ILE A 27 -6.21 -9.23 -3.25
C ILE A 27 -5.12 -10.27 -3.07
N GLN A 28 -5.51 -11.46 -2.63
CA GLN A 28 -4.55 -12.47 -2.15
C GLN A 28 -3.48 -12.83 -3.16
N ARG A 29 -3.84 -12.99 -4.42
CA ARG A 29 -2.84 -13.35 -5.44
C ARG A 29 -1.74 -12.31 -5.55
N MET A 30 -2.07 -11.02 -5.35
CA MET A 30 -1.07 -9.96 -5.40
C MET A 30 -0.26 -9.89 -4.11
N VAL A 31 -0.90 -10.11 -2.98
CA VAL A 31 -0.19 -10.18 -1.69
C VAL A 31 0.84 -11.31 -1.72
N LEU A 32 0.45 -12.49 -2.22
CA LEU A 32 1.36 -13.62 -2.34
C LEU A 32 2.52 -13.31 -3.28
N ARG A 33 2.26 -12.61 -4.37
CA ARG A 33 3.31 -12.23 -5.32
C ARG A 33 4.29 -11.26 -4.68
N VAL A 34 3.80 -10.27 -3.94
CA VAL A 34 4.66 -9.33 -3.23
C VAL A 34 5.51 -10.04 -2.19
N GLN A 35 4.90 -10.94 -1.43
CA GLN A 35 5.63 -11.73 -0.44
C GLN A 35 6.73 -12.58 -1.08
N TYR A 36 6.46 -13.13 -2.25
CA TYR A 36 7.46 -13.88 -3.00
C TYR A 36 8.63 -12.99 -3.39
N TRP A 37 8.35 -11.80 -3.92
CA TRP A 37 9.41 -10.87 -4.31
C TRP A 37 10.28 -10.47 -3.12
N ILE A 38 9.64 -10.17 -1.98
CA ILE A 38 10.36 -9.81 -0.76
C ILE A 38 11.28 -10.96 -0.34
N LYS A 39 10.78 -12.17 -0.39
CA LYS A 39 11.53 -13.36 -0.02
C LYS A 39 12.73 -13.57 -0.95
N GLN A 40 12.64 -13.15 -2.20
CA GLN A 40 13.73 -13.22 -3.16
C GLN A 40 14.72 -12.06 -3.03
N GLY A 41 14.53 -11.18 -2.06
CA GLY A 41 15.43 -10.05 -1.86
C GLY A 41 15.14 -8.86 -2.77
N ILE A 42 14.00 -8.84 -3.43
CA ILE A 42 13.60 -7.75 -4.31
C ILE A 42 12.97 -6.65 -3.47
N THR A 43 13.39 -5.41 -3.71
CA THR A 43 12.79 -4.25 -3.04
C THR A 43 11.45 -3.95 -3.68
N VAL A 44 10.40 -3.91 -2.85
CA VAL A 44 9.05 -3.58 -3.28
C VAL A 44 8.60 -2.32 -2.56
N LYS A 45 8.02 -1.39 -3.29
CA LYS A 45 7.49 -0.14 -2.72
C LYS A 45 6.04 0.04 -3.12
N ILE A 46 5.27 0.66 -2.22
CA ILE A 46 3.89 1.02 -2.52
C ILE A 46 3.88 2.34 -3.29
N VAL A 47 3.24 2.33 -4.44
CA VAL A 47 2.98 3.53 -5.24
C VAL A 47 1.49 3.81 -5.13
N THR A 48 1.11 4.92 -4.51
CA THR A 48 -0.30 5.18 -4.27
C THR A 48 -0.64 6.66 -4.41
N ALA A 49 -1.78 6.92 -5.03
CA ALA A 49 -2.33 8.27 -5.14
C ALA A 49 -2.71 8.84 -3.77
N ARG A 50 -2.92 7.99 -2.77
CA ARG A 50 -3.23 8.44 -1.41
C ARG A 50 -2.11 9.30 -0.85
N ALA A 51 -0.86 8.93 -1.12
CA ALA A 51 0.30 9.73 -0.70
C ALA A 51 0.36 11.07 -1.43
N ALA A 52 0.00 11.07 -2.72
CA ALA A 52 0.01 12.29 -3.52
C ALA A 52 -1.07 13.29 -3.11
N LYS A 53 -2.19 12.82 -2.58
CA LYS A 53 -3.28 13.69 -2.12
C LYS A 53 -2.88 14.58 -0.95
N SER A 54 -1.77 14.30 -0.31
CA SER A 54 -1.33 15.04 0.87
C SER A 54 -1.08 16.52 0.61
N SER A 55 -0.96 16.93 -0.65
CA SER A 55 -0.76 18.33 -0.99
C SER A 55 -1.93 19.22 -0.59
N HIS A 56 -3.12 18.65 -0.40
CA HIS A 56 -4.34 19.41 -0.11
C HIS A 56 -4.84 19.21 1.31
N VAL A 57 -4.12 18.48 2.15
CA VAL A 57 -4.51 18.19 3.52
C VAL A 57 -3.38 18.57 4.46
N ASN A 58 -3.71 18.78 5.73
CA ASN A 58 -2.69 19.09 6.71
C ASN A 58 -1.82 17.86 7.00
N GLU A 59 -0.72 18.10 7.69
CA GLU A 59 0.23 17.04 7.97
C GLU A 59 -0.32 15.95 8.87
N ILE A 60 -1.27 16.28 9.73
CA ILE A 60 -1.91 15.30 10.60
C ILE A 60 -2.68 14.29 9.77
N CYS A 61 -3.47 14.76 8.80
CA CYS A 61 -4.22 13.88 7.91
C CYS A 61 -3.29 13.00 7.08
N ARG A 62 -2.17 13.57 6.63
CA ARG A 62 -1.17 12.80 5.90
C ARG A 62 -0.60 11.67 6.74
N ARG A 63 -0.27 11.94 8.00
CA ARG A 63 0.28 10.92 8.90
C ARG A 63 -0.73 9.80 9.15
N ILE A 64 -2.00 10.15 9.30
CA ILE A 64 -3.06 9.17 9.50
C ILE A 64 -3.16 8.26 8.27
N GLU A 65 -3.12 8.85 7.08
CA GLU A 65 -3.19 8.08 5.84
C GLU A 65 -2.01 7.15 5.68
N LEU A 66 -0.79 7.65 5.90
CA LEU A 66 0.42 6.82 5.79
C LEU A 66 0.43 5.71 6.84
N LYS A 67 -0.01 6.01 8.05
CA LYS A 67 -0.10 5.01 9.10
C LYS A 67 -1.09 3.92 8.76
N ALA A 68 -2.22 4.27 8.15
CA ALA A 68 -3.21 3.29 7.72
C ALA A 68 -2.62 2.33 6.68
N ILE A 69 -1.83 2.86 5.74
CA ILE A 69 -1.18 2.04 4.71
C ILE A 69 -0.15 1.10 5.37
N GLU A 70 0.66 1.63 6.28
CA GLU A 70 1.65 0.83 7.01
C GLU A 70 1.00 -0.30 7.79
N ASP A 71 -0.07 0.00 8.51
CA ASP A 71 -0.80 -0.99 9.30
C ASP A 71 -1.40 -2.07 8.40
N TRP A 72 -1.93 -1.66 7.26
CA TRP A 72 -2.49 -2.60 6.28
C TRP A 72 -1.41 -3.55 5.75
N CYS A 73 -0.24 -3.01 5.40
CA CYS A 73 0.88 -3.81 4.93
C CYS A 73 1.34 -4.80 5.99
N LEU A 74 1.48 -4.34 7.23
CA LEU A 74 1.91 -5.20 8.33
C LEU A 74 0.92 -6.33 8.57
N LEU A 75 -0.37 -6.02 8.53
CA LEU A 75 -1.43 -7.00 8.78
C LEU A 75 -1.53 -8.04 7.66
N HIS A 76 -1.50 -7.61 6.40
CA HIS A 76 -1.81 -8.47 5.27
C HIS A 76 -0.59 -9.01 4.53
N ILE A 77 0.52 -8.30 4.54
CA ILE A 77 1.75 -8.73 3.89
C ILE A 77 2.73 -9.31 4.91
N GLY A 78 2.72 -8.78 6.12
CA GLY A 78 3.59 -9.20 7.19
C GLY A 78 4.80 -8.31 7.41
N THR A 79 4.93 -7.26 6.62
CA THR A 79 6.01 -6.28 6.78
C THR A 79 5.55 -4.94 6.21
N VAL A 80 6.12 -3.87 6.75
CA VAL A 80 5.86 -2.52 6.24
C VAL A 80 6.70 -2.30 5.00
N LEU A 81 6.06 -1.82 3.92
CA LEU A 81 6.75 -1.48 2.68
C LEU A 81 6.93 0.04 2.58
N PRO A 82 8.04 0.50 1.98
CA PRO A 82 8.20 1.92 1.71
C PRO A 82 7.08 2.43 0.82
N ILE A 83 6.66 3.65 1.06
CA ILE A 83 5.62 4.31 0.28
C ILE A 83 6.29 5.42 -0.53
N THR A 84 6.00 5.46 -1.80
CA THR A 84 6.62 6.44 -2.71
C THR A 84 5.58 7.22 -3.51
#